data_b4a44c876964e4864b946b35c153848c
#
_entry.id   b4a44c876964e4864b946b35c153848c
#
_cell.length_a   1.000
_cell.length_b   1.000
_cell.length_c   1.000
_cell.angle_alpha   90.00
_cell.angle_beta   90.00
_cell.angle_gamma   90.00
#
_symmetry.space_group_name_H-M   'P 1'
#
loop_
_entity.id
_entity.type
_entity.pdbx_description
1 polymer ?
#
loop_
_entity_poly.entity_id
_entity_poly.type
_entity_poly.pdbx_seq_one_letter_code
_entity_poly.pdbx_strand_id
1 'polypeptide(L)'
;METTTASKKDQLLGQLRTRPSALSETFPELALAAREALTELDFPTTRQENWKYSRTTKLSSEEWTIQPSEANISLNEWRIPGLDAIELVWVNGFFRADLSSTEIPAGLSIGKPAPHTIRHKEEVTMDFFSALHEVHCTDALAIRAEKSKKIEKPVHVLFIQHGALPLSQPHLFLETAELAELEVIVSFVSSDGEKALCNAVIEGNAGTSSKLTCTLIEREGEQNALICRSLYSIERDAVFHIHTHTISGNWVRNDLHIRLNGTGINAFLNGIYLPRESQHIDNHTLVDHRHPHCESNELYKGVLNDRGRAVFNGKVYVQIDAQKTNAYQNNANIMLSDDASVYTKPELEIYADDVKCSHGSTTGQLDEQAIFYLRARGLGEDNARRLLTTAFILEVLDRLESEPVKEYVVELLKKEDLLLD
;
A
#
# COMPACT_ATOMS: atom_id res chain seq x y z
N MET A 1 -21.05 -33.69 -26.69
CA MET A 1 -20.02 -32.65 -26.70
C MET A 1 -20.26 -31.82 -25.43
N GLU A 2 -19.52 -32.09 -24.38
CA GLU A 2 -19.55 -31.26 -23.18
C GLU A 2 -18.85 -29.96 -23.55
N THR A 3 -19.58 -28.88 -23.65
CA THR A 3 -19.03 -27.53 -23.69
C THR A 3 -18.41 -27.25 -22.33
N THR A 4 -17.15 -27.50 -22.18
CA THR A 4 -16.36 -27.09 -21.01
C THR A 4 -16.44 -25.56 -20.97
N THR A 5 -17.23 -25.05 -20.04
CA THR A 5 -17.29 -23.59 -19.80
C THR A 5 -15.89 -23.16 -19.39
N ALA A 6 -15.28 -22.24 -20.15
CA ALA A 6 -13.95 -21.70 -19.83
C ALA A 6 -13.91 -21.21 -18.38
N SER A 7 -12.83 -21.48 -17.66
CA SER A 7 -12.67 -20.99 -16.30
C SER A 7 -12.68 -19.47 -16.26
N LYS A 8 -13.03 -18.85 -15.13
CA LYS A 8 -13.00 -17.39 -14.98
C LYS A 8 -11.60 -16.82 -15.25
N LYS A 9 -10.55 -17.56 -14.86
CA LYS A 9 -9.17 -17.28 -15.19
C LYS A 9 -8.95 -17.26 -16.70
N ASP A 10 -9.41 -18.30 -17.44
CA ASP A 10 -9.21 -18.39 -18.89
C ASP A 10 -9.95 -17.29 -19.64
N GLN A 11 -11.14 -16.89 -19.15
CA GLN A 11 -11.88 -15.76 -19.67
C GLN A 11 -11.10 -14.46 -19.51
N LEU A 12 -10.61 -14.16 -18.30
CA LEU A 12 -9.78 -12.98 -18.03
C LEU A 12 -8.50 -12.98 -18.88
N LEU A 13 -7.71 -14.05 -18.84
CA LEU A 13 -6.47 -14.14 -19.61
C LEU A 13 -6.72 -14.09 -21.11
N GLY A 14 -7.86 -14.60 -21.60
CA GLY A 14 -8.27 -14.50 -22.99
C GLY A 14 -8.50 -13.05 -23.44
N GLN A 15 -9.06 -12.24 -22.58
CA GLN A 15 -9.29 -10.81 -22.82
C GLN A 15 -7.98 -10.00 -22.81
N LEU A 16 -7.01 -10.38 -21.99
CA LEU A 16 -5.76 -9.64 -21.77
C LEU A 16 -4.63 -10.01 -22.75
N ARG A 17 -4.81 -10.99 -23.64
CA ARG A 17 -3.74 -11.57 -24.50
C ARG A 17 -3.09 -10.61 -25.51
N THR A 18 -3.59 -9.41 -25.72
CA THR A 18 -3.23 -8.59 -26.88
C THR A 18 -2.10 -7.59 -26.64
N ARG A 19 -1.62 -7.43 -25.40
CA ARG A 19 -0.60 -6.41 -25.09
C ARG A 19 0.60 -7.01 -24.33
N PRO A 20 1.85 -6.75 -24.80
CA PRO A 20 3.04 -7.11 -24.03
C PRO A 20 3.13 -6.24 -22.77
N SER A 21 3.64 -6.82 -21.67
CA SER A 21 3.94 -6.09 -20.44
C SER A 21 5.01 -5.03 -20.68
N ALA A 22 4.84 -3.86 -20.04
CA ALA A 22 5.84 -2.79 -20.06
C ALA A 22 7.18 -3.22 -19.44
N LEU A 23 7.21 -4.31 -18.66
CA LEU A 23 8.40 -4.88 -18.03
C LEU A 23 9.10 -5.94 -18.89
N SER A 24 8.42 -6.51 -19.91
CA SER A 24 8.88 -7.70 -20.62
C SER A 24 10.17 -7.47 -21.42
N GLU A 25 10.43 -6.26 -21.91
CA GLU A 25 11.67 -5.93 -22.62
C GLU A 25 12.84 -5.73 -21.65
N THR A 26 12.58 -5.14 -20.50
CA THR A 26 13.62 -4.86 -19.50
C THR A 26 13.95 -6.07 -18.64
N PHE A 27 12.94 -6.90 -18.33
CA PHE A 27 13.06 -8.07 -17.44
C PHE A 27 12.45 -9.33 -18.07
N PRO A 28 12.98 -9.82 -19.20
CA PRO A 28 12.36 -10.90 -19.97
C PRO A 28 12.29 -12.24 -19.23
N GLU A 29 13.26 -12.54 -18.38
CA GLU A 29 13.27 -13.80 -17.61
C GLU A 29 12.13 -13.84 -16.58
N LEU A 30 11.87 -12.73 -15.91
CA LEU A 30 10.78 -12.63 -14.94
C LEU A 30 9.41 -12.71 -15.63
N ALA A 31 9.26 -12.04 -16.76
CA ALA A 31 8.04 -12.12 -17.55
C ALA A 31 7.77 -13.55 -18.06
N LEU A 32 8.83 -14.30 -18.41
CA LEU A 32 8.70 -15.71 -18.79
C LEU A 32 8.27 -16.57 -17.60
N ALA A 33 8.97 -16.47 -16.48
CA ALA A 33 8.62 -17.19 -15.25
C ALA A 33 7.18 -16.90 -14.78
N ALA A 34 6.74 -15.66 -14.87
CA ALA A 34 5.38 -15.27 -14.54
C ALA A 34 4.33 -15.89 -15.48
N ARG A 35 4.62 -15.97 -16.78
CA ARG A 35 3.74 -16.66 -17.75
C ARG A 35 3.63 -18.16 -17.46
N GLU A 36 4.72 -18.80 -17.13
CA GLU A 36 4.72 -20.22 -16.74
C GLU A 36 3.92 -20.41 -15.45
N ALA A 37 4.14 -19.55 -14.44
CA ALA A 37 3.39 -19.60 -13.18
C ALA A 37 1.89 -19.41 -13.39
N LEU A 38 1.44 -18.50 -14.27
CA LEU A 38 0.03 -18.30 -14.58
C LEU A 38 -0.65 -19.53 -15.20
N THR A 39 0.09 -20.49 -15.76
CA THR A 39 -0.52 -21.75 -16.23
C THR A 39 -1.05 -22.59 -15.07
N GLU A 40 -0.37 -22.56 -13.92
CA GLU A 40 -0.68 -23.35 -12.73
C GLU A 40 -1.50 -22.58 -11.68
N LEU A 41 -1.24 -21.26 -11.56
CA LEU A 41 -1.91 -20.40 -10.58
C LEU A 41 -3.36 -20.09 -11.02
N ASP A 42 -4.23 -19.92 -10.04
CA ASP A 42 -5.61 -19.46 -10.21
C ASP A 42 -5.92 -18.37 -9.17
N PHE A 43 -7.09 -17.73 -9.28
CA PHE A 43 -7.56 -16.79 -8.27
C PHE A 43 -7.42 -17.40 -6.87
N PRO A 44 -6.77 -16.67 -5.95
CA PRO A 44 -6.59 -17.17 -4.59
C PRO A 44 -7.91 -17.48 -3.90
N THR A 45 -7.89 -18.50 -3.07
CA THR A 45 -9.05 -18.92 -2.30
C THR A 45 -8.76 -18.90 -0.81
N THR A 46 -9.80 -18.91 0.02
CA THR A 46 -9.67 -18.96 1.49
C THR A 46 -9.03 -20.24 2.03
N ARG A 47 -8.64 -21.18 1.16
CA ARG A 47 -7.87 -22.38 1.53
C ARG A 47 -6.36 -22.08 1.62
N GLN A 48 -5.90 -21.03 0.96
CA GLN A 48 -4.52 -20.56 1.04
C GLN A 48 -4.36 -19.69 2.28
N GLU A 49 -3.33 -19.94 3.09
CA GLU A 49 -3.12 -19.27 4.39
C GLU A 49 -3.12 -17.74 4.25
N ASN A 50 -2.39 -17.20 3.28
CA ASN A 50 -2.30 -15.75 3.05
C ASN A 50 -3.60 -15.11 2.54
N TRP A 51 -4.61 -15.92 2.18
CA TRP A 51 -5.90 -15.48 1.66
C TRP A 51 -7.08 -15.96 2.49
N LYS A 52 -6.82 -16.56 3.66
CA LYS A 52 -7.79 -17.21 4.51
C LYS A 52 -9.01 -16.36 4.85
N TYR A 53 -8.81 -15.07 5.05
CA TYR A 53 -9.85 -14.13 5.43
C TYR A 53 -10.32 -13.23 4.27
N SER A 54 -9.67 -13.31 3.09
CA SER A 54 -9.90 -12.43 1.95
C SER A 54 -10.39 -13.19 0.73
N ARG A 55 -11.70 -13.05 0.44
CA ARG A 55 -12.34 -13.73 -0.69
C ARG A 55 -12.20 -12.92 -1.96
N THR A 56 -11.69 -13.54 -3.01
CA THR A 56 -11.49 -12.92 -4.33
C THR A 56 -12.67 -13.12 -5.29
N THR A 57 -13.78 -13.71 -4.84
CA THR A 57 -14.93 -14.05 -5.70
C THR A 57 -15.48 -12.84 -6.45
N LYS A 58 -15.54 -11.67 -5.80
CA LYS A 58 -16.00 -10.43 -6.44
C LYS A 58 -15.04 -10.01 -7.58
N LEU A 59 -13.72 -10.18 -7.39
CA LEU A 59 -12.71 -9.83 -8.39
C LEU A 59 -12.73 -10.77 -9.60
N SER A 60 -12.96 -12.06 -9.36
CA SER A 60 -13.00 -13.08 -10.41
C SER A 60 -14.32 -13.12 -11.20
N SER A 61 -15.34 -12.35 -10.81
CA SER A 61 -16.66 -12.35 -11.48
C SER A 61 -16.83 -11.28 -12.54
N GLU A 62 -15.91 -10.31 -12.60
CA GLU A 62 -15.99 -9.18 -13.51
C GLU A 62 -15.20 -9.41 -14.80
N GLU A 63 -15.59 -8.71 -15.85
CA GLU A 63 -14.91 -8.73 -17.16
C GLU A 63 -13.97 -7.53 -17.29
N TRP A 64 -12.82 -7.63 -16.62
CA TRP A 64 -11.82 -6.57 -16.59
C TRP A 64 -11.17 -6.32 -17.94
N THR A 65 -10.89 -5.06 -18.25
CA THR A 65 -10.23 -4.65 -19.51
C THR A 65 -8.98 -3.81 -19.24
N ILE A 66 -7.93 -4.01 -20.03
CA ILE A 66 -6.74 -3.16 -20.03
C ILE A 66 -6.77 -2.23 -21.22
N GLN A 67 -7.10 -0.96 -20.98
CA GLN A 67 -7.13 0.05 -22.03
C GLN A 67 -6.82 1.44 -21.48
N PRO A 68 -6.08 2.26 -22.26
CA PRO A 68 -5.81 3.64 -21.87
C PRO A 68 -7.09 4.46 -21.87
N SER A 69 -7.12 5.50 -21.06
CA SER A 69 -8.16 6.52 -21.09
C SER A 69 -7.58 7.86 -21.54
N GLU A 70 -8.20 8.47 -22.55
CA GLU A 70 -7.88 9.82 -23.03
C GLU A 70 -8.81 10.88 -22.42
N ALA A 71 -9.60 10.51 -21.40
CA ALA A 71 -10.50 11.43 -20.73
C ALA A 71 -9.75 12.66 -20.21
N ASN A 72 -10.40 13.80 -20.32
CA ASN A 72 -9.92 15.03 -19.70
C ASN A 72 -10.29 15.01 -18.22
N ILE A 73 -9.31 14.71 -17.36
CA ILE A 73 -9.49 14.52 -15.93
C ILE A 73 -8.98 15.75 -15.20
N SER A 74 -9.81 16.32 -14.33
CA SER A 74 -9.39 17.40 -13.44
C SER A 74 -8.66 16.81 -12.24
N LEU A 75 -7.45 17.26 -11.97
CA LEU A 75 -6.64 16.78 -10.84
C LEU A 75 -6.92 17.54 -9.52
N ASN A 76 -7.74 18.60 -9.57
CA ASN A 76 -7.87 19.53 -8.44
C ASN A 76 -8.38 18.91 -7.14
N GLU A 77 -9.20 17.86 -7.24
CA GLU A 77 -9.76 17.19 -6.05
C GLU A 77 -8.79 16.20 -5.39
N TRP A 78 -7.72 15.82 -6.09
CA TRP A 78 -6.71 14.86 -5.60
C TRP A 78 -5.37 15.50 -5.29
N ARG A 79 -5.19 16.76 -5.64
CA ARG A 79 -4.04 17.55 -5.20
C ARG A 79 -4.10 17.76 -3.71
N ILE A 80 -2.96 17.63 -3.07
CA ILE A 80 -2.81 17.88 -1.64
C ILE A 80 -2.67 19.39 -1.45
N PRO A 81 -3.62 20.05 -0.75
CA PRO A 81 -3.55 21.49 -0.56
C PRO A 81 -2.27 21.92 0.18
N GLY A 82 -1.63 22.97 -0.31
CA GLY A 82 -0.39 23.47 0.30
C GLY A 82 0.88 22.68 0.01
N LEU A 83 0.80 21.54 -0.71
CA LEU A 83 1.95 20.74 -1.09
C LEU A 83 2.50 21.19 -2.45
N ASP A 84 3.75 21.69 -2.47
CA ASP A 84 4.49 21.95 -3.72
C ASP A 84 5.24 20.67 -4.13
N ALA A 85 4.60 19.83 -4.96
CA ALA A 85 5.09 18.52 -5.36
C ALA A 85 5.36 18.41 -6.85
N ILE A 86 6.18 17.42 -7.22
CA ILE A 86 6.35 16.96 -8.60
C ILE A 86 5.25 15.94 -8.85
N GLU A 87 4.26 16.29 -9.66
CA GLU A 87 3.10 15.43 -9.93
C GLU A 87 3.36 14.46 -11.09
N LEU A 88 3.10 13.18 -10.87
CA LEU A 88 3.17 12.14 -11.89
C LEU A 88 1.82 11.42 -11.94
N VAL A 89 1.20 11.36 -13.10
CA VAL A 89 -0.18 10.92 -13.25
C VAL A 89 -0.31 9.68 -14.13
N TRP A 90 -1.00 8.67 -13.64
CA TRP A 90 -1.45 7.53 -14.41
C TRP A 90 -2.98 7.48 -14.45
N VAL A 91 -3.52 7.12 -15.59
CA VAL A 91 -4.95 6.84 -15.74
C VAL A 91 -5.11 5.42 -16.27
N ASN A 92 -5.86 4.60 -15.55
CA ASN A 92 -6.06 3.17 -15.85
C ASN A 92 -4.72 2.41 -16.01
N GLY A 93 -3.72 2.79 -15.21
CA GLY A 93 -2.39 2.18 -15.23
C GLY A 93 -1.46 2.68 -16.33
N PHE A 94 -1.87 3.65 -17.16
CA PHE A 94 -1.05 4.25 -18.21
C PHE A 94 -0.58 5.64 -17.81
N PHE A 95 0.71 5.89 -17.98
CA PHE A 95 1.31 7.18 -17.66
C PHE A 95 0.81 8.29 -18.59
N ARG A 96 0.38 9.41 -18.02
CA ARG A 96 -0.15 10.59 -18.71
C ARG A 96 0.84 11.75 -18.56
N ALA A 97 1.79 11.81 -19.52
CA ALA A 97 2.81 12.87 -19.54
C ALA A 97 2.19 14.27 -19.68
N ASP A 98 1.04 14.37 -20.36
CA ASP A 98 0.29 15.62 -20.54
C ASP A 98 -0.38 16.15 -19.27
N LEU A 99 -0.58 15.29 -18.26
CA LEU A 99 -1.11 15.64 -16.94
C LEU A 99 -0.01 15.75 -15.87
N SER A 100 1.22 15.36 -16.20
CA SER A 100 2.33 15.26 -15.26
C SER A 100 3.24 16.50 -15.32
N SER A 101 4.00 16.74 -14.24
CA SER A 101 5.00 17.78 -14.17
C SER A 101 6.09 17.58 -15.23
N THR A 102 6.47 18.65 -15.90
CA THR A 102 7.53 18.66 -16.93
C THR A 102 8.90 19.09 -16.37
N GLU A 103 8.91 19.82 -15.25
CA GLU A 103 10.12 20.30 -14.60
C GLU A 103 10.55 19.32 -13.51
N ILE A 104 11.71 18.68 -13.73
CA ILE A 104 12.32 17.74 -12.79
C ILE A 104 13.56 18.41 -12.20
N PRO A 105 13.67 18.50 -10.85
CA PRO A 105 14.81 19.16 -10.22
C PRO A 105 16.11 18.37 -10.42
N ALA A 106 17.23 19.08 -10.36
CA ALA A 106 18.55 18.46 -10.45
C ALA A 106 18.76 17.45 -9.31
N GLY A 107 19.26 16.27 -9.66
CA GLY A 107 19.49 15.18 -8.71
C GLY A 107 18.30 14.22 -8.58
N LEU A 108 17.19 14.49 -9.25
CA LEU A 108 16.09 13.55 -9.43
C LEU A 108 16.02 13.11 -10.88
N SER A 109 15.91 11.82 -11.13
CA SER A 109 15.64 11.28 -12.46
C SER A 109 14.34 10.48 -12.47
N ILE A 110 13.54 10.65 -13.53
CA ILE A 110 12.28 9.96 -13.74
C ILE A 110 12.27 9.41 -15.16
N GLY A 111 12.04 8.11 -15.31
CA GLY A 111 12.05 7.46 -16.62
C GLY A 111 11.71 5.99 -16.59
N LYS A 112 11.86 5.31 -17.71
CA LYS A 112 11.66 3.85 -17.77
C LYS A 112 12.70 3.12 -16.92
N PRO A 113 12.32 1.99 -16.28
CA PRO A 113 13.28 1.18 -15.54
C PRO A 113 14.38 0.66 -16.47
N ALA A 114 15.59 0.58 -15.94
CA ALA A 114 16.75 0.04 -16.65
C ALA A 114 17.02 -1.42 -16.24
N PRO A 115 17.78 -2.20 -17.02
CA PRO A 115 18.10 -3.59 -16.67
C PRO A 115 18.79 -3.78 -15.31
N HIS A 116 19.47 -2.72 -14.83
CA HIS A 116 20.14 -2.72 -13.51
C HIS A 116 19.23 -2.25 -12.37
N THR A 117 17.98 -1.87 -12.64
CA THR A 117 17.01 -1.52 -11.60
C THR A 117 16.82 -2.74 -10.69
N ILE A 118 16.92 -2.52 -9.39
CA ILE A 118 16.83 -3.57 -8.39
C ILE A 118 15.42 -4.15 -8.39
N ARG A 119 15.34 -5.47 -8.48
CA ARG A 119 14.10 -6.24 -8.40
C ARG A 119 14.14 -7.17 -7.20
N HIS A 120 13.02 -7.30 -6.52
CA HIS A 120 12.88 -8.15 -5.34
C HIS A 120 12.38 -9.57 -5.70
N LYS A 121 13.08 -10.25 -6.60
CA LYS A 121 12.66 -11.50 -7.24
C LYS A 121 12.62 -12.73 -6.34
N GLU A 122 13.53 -12.83 -5.39
CA GLU A 122 13.95 -14.16 -4.88
C GLU A 122 13.13 -14.69 -3.69
N GLU A 123 12.27 -13.90 -3.07
CA GLU A 123 11.72 -14.29 -1.76
C GLU A 123 10.21 -14.05 -1.58
N VAL A 124 9.56 -13.50 -2.59
CA VAL A 124 8.09 -13.40 -2.57
C VAL A 124 7.52 -14.51 -3.41
N THR A 125 6.80 -15.42 -2.77
CA THR A 125 6.06 -16.47 -3.49
C THR A 125 5.15 -15.79 -4.51
N MET A 126 5.38 -16.10 -5.79
CA MET A 126 4.57 -15.58 -6.87
C MET A 126 3.16 -16.15 -6.73
N ASP A 127 2.18 -15.30 -6.48
CA ASP A 127 0.77 -15.63 -6.51
C ASP A 127 0.13 -15.23 -7.84
N PHE A 128 -1.17 -15.49 -7.98
CA PHE A 128 -1.91 -15.17 -9.19
C PHE A 128 -1.82 -13.69 -9.57
N PHE A 129 -2.01 -12.77 -8.61
CA PHE A 129 -2.03 -11.32 -8.89
C PHE A 129 -0.64 -10.76 -9.22
N SER A 130 0.41 -11.29 -8.59
CA SER A 130 1.78 -10.90 -8.93
C SER A 130 2.20 -11.43 -10.30
N ALA A 131 1.84 -12.67 -10.64
CA ALA A 131 2.09 -13.22 -11.96
C ALA A 131 1.29 -12.49 -13.05
N LEU A 132 0.02 -12.15 -12.75
CA LEU A 132 -0.82 -11.35 -13.63
C LEU A 132 -0.21 -9.98 -13.90
N HIS A 133 0.32 -9.33 -12.85
CA HIS A 133 0.98 -8.03 -12.97
C HIS A 133 2.22 -8.11 -13.86
N GLU A 134 3.11 -9.06 -13.63
CA GLU A 134 4.35 -9.20 -14.43
C GLU A 134 4.05 -9.41 -15.92
N VAL A 135 3.03 -10.19 -16.24
CA VAL A 135 2.65 -10.49 -17.62
C VAL A 135 1.91 -9.35 -18.30
N HIS A 136 1.18 -8.54 -17.55
CA HIS A 136 0.27 -7.52 -18.07
C HIS A 136 0.50 -6.12 -17.49
N CYS A 137 1.68 -5.83 -16.92
CA CYS A 137 2.03 -4.48 -16.45
C CYS A 137 1.73 -3.46 -17.55
N THR A 138 0.94 -2.45 -17.20
CA THR A 138 0.44 -1.47 -18.16
C THR A 138 1.50 -0.43 -18.50
N ASP A 139 2.17 0.09 -17.48
CA ASP A 139 3.29 1.03 -17.62
C ASP A 139 4.18 0.99 -16.37
N ALA A 140 5.47 1.31 -16.55
CA ALA A 140 6.46 1.29 -15.48
C ALA A 140 7.36 2.51 -15.51
N LEU A 141 7.53 3.16 -14.36
CA LEU A 141 8.49 4.26 -14.19
C LEU A 141 9.41 4.01 -12.99
N ALA A 142 10.63 4.50 -13.14
CA ALA A 142 11.63 4.57 -12.07
C ALA A 142 11.83 6.04 -11.66
N ILE A 143 11.75 6.29 -10.35
CA ILE A 143 12.03 7.57 -9.70
C ILE A 143 13.30 7.36 -8.88
N ARG A 144 14.36 8.09 -9.20
CA ARG A 144 15.65 7.92 -8.57
C ARG A 144 16.22 9.25 -8.06
N ALA A 145 16.53 9.31 -6.77
CA ALA A 145 17.35 10.38 -6.18
C ALA A 145 18.84 10.01 -6.29
N GLU A 146 19.62 10.90 -6.89
CA GLU A 146 21.06 10.71 -7.08
C GLU A 146 21.85 10.80 -5.78
N LYS A 147 23.05 10.21 -5.77
CA LYS A 147 23.95 10.18 -4.61
C LYS A 147 24.14 11.57 -3.98
N SER A 148 24.01 11.62 -2.64
CA SER A 148 24.20 12.83 -1.83
C SER A 148 23.25 13.98 -2.21
N LYS A 149 22.09 13.67 -2.78
CA LYS A 149 21.06 14.66 -3.11
C LYS A 149 19.88 14.54 -2.14
N LYS A 150 19.49 15.68 -1.61
CA LYS A 150 18.23 15.85 -0.94
C LYS A 150 17.22 16.45 -1.92
N ILE A 151 16.15 15.73 -2.20
CA ILE A 151 15.08 16.19 -3.07
C ILE A 151 14.07 16.96 -2.21
N GLU A 152 14.10 18.29 -2.32
CA GLU A 152 13.29 19.16 -1.45
C GLU A 152 11.79 19.10 -1.74
N LYS A 153 11.43 18.91 -3.02
CA LYS A 153 10.03 18.75 -3.42
C LYS A 153 9.67 17.28 -3.44
N PRO A 154 8.66 16.83 -2.68
CA PRO A 154 8.19 15.45 -2.77
C PRO A 154 7.65 15.13 -4.16
N VAL A 155 7.67 13.85 -4.52
CA VAL A 155 7.01 13.35 -5.73
C VAL A 155 5.63 12.85 -5.36
N HIS A 156 4.59 13.42 -5.96
CA HIS A 156 3.21 12.96 -5.79
C HIS A 156 2.77 12.16 -7.01
N VAL A 157 2.61 10.86 -6.84
CA VAL A 157 2.13 9.91 -7.84
C VAL A 157 0.63 9.74 -7.68
N LEU A 158 -0.12 9.95 -8.76
CA LEU A 158 -1.56 9.78 -8.83
C LEU A 158 -1.90 8.57 -9.71
N PHE A 159 -2.42 7.51 -9.13
CA PHE A 159 -3.02 6.39 -9.85
C PHE A 159 -4.54 6.56 -9.86
N ILE A 160 -5.08 6.95 -11.03
CA ILE A 160 -6.47 7.31 -11.21
C ILE A 160 -7.20 6.20 -11.97
N GLN A 161 -8.31 5.71 -11.41
CA GLN A 161 -9.23 4.81 -12.10
C GLN A 161 -10.34 5.63 -12.75
N HIS A 162 -10.64 5.34 -14.02
CA HIS A 162 -11.66 6.04 -14.78
C HIS A 162 -12.38 5.13 -15.76
N GLY A 163 -13.72 5.19 -15.81
CA GLY A 163 -14.57 4.39 -16.67
C GLY A 163 -14.85 2.99 -16.13
N ALA A 164 -15.65 2.25 -16.90
CA ALA A 164 -16.16 0.96 -16.45
C ALA A 164 -15.13 -0.17 -16.61
N LEU A 165 -14.91 -0.92 -15.55
CA LEU A 165 -14.13 -2.15 -15.48
C LEU A 165 -12.66 -2.08 -15.96
N PRO A 166 -11.90 -0.98 -15.76
CA PRO A 166 -10.49 -1.01 -16.05
C PRO A 166 -9.75 -1.94 -15.08
N LEU A 167 -8.80 -2.72 -15.62
CA LEU A 167 -7.75 -3.38 -14.87
C LEU A 167 -6.47 -2.57 -15.06
N SER A 168 -6.09 -1.84 -14.04
CA SER A 168 -4.86 -1.05 -14.02
C SER A 168 -3.74 -1.87 -13.39
N GLN A 169 -2.57 -1.89 -14.01
CA GLN A 169 -1.39 -2.63 -13.50
C GLN A 169 -0.13 -1.76 -13.58
N PRO A 170 -0.10 -0.61 -12.88
CA PRO A 170 1.06 0.28 -12.87
C PRO A 170 2.18 -0.29 -12.02
N HIS A 171 3.45 -0.06 -12.44
CA HIS A 171 4.64 -0.41 -11.69
C HIS A 171 5.50 0.82 -11.41
N LEU A 172 5.84 1.02 -10.14
CA LEU A 172 6.67 2.12 -9.68
C LEU A 172 7.96 1.59 -9.05
N PHE A 173 9.10 2.08 -9.54
CA PHE A 173 10.40 1.85 -8.90
C PHE A 173 10.86 3.11 -8.20
N LEU A 174 11.24 2.98 -6.92
CA LEU A 174 11.75 4.06 -6.08
C LEU A 174 13.19 3.75 -5.70
N GLU A 175 14.12 4.66 -5.94
CA GLU A 175 15.50 4.46 -5.57
C GLU A 175 16.09 5.72 -4.95
N THR A 176 16.64 5.60 -3.76
CA THR A 176 17.53 6.59 -3.18
C THR A 176 18.95 6.05 -3.22
N ALA A 177 19.85 6.74 -3.94
CA ALA A 177 21.27 6.38 -3.91
C ALA A 177 21.88 6.73 -2.54
N GLU A 178 23.15 6.35 -2.33
CA GLU A 178 23.88 6.62 -1.08
C GLU A 178 23.77 8.09 -0.65
N LEU A 179 23.43 8.34 0.62
CA LEU A 179 23.27 9.68 1.23
C LEU A 179 22.18 10.55 0.55
N ALA A 180 21.26 9.96 -0.19
CA ALA A 180 20.14 10.70 -0.79
C ALA A 180 18.91 10.69 0.09
N GLU A 181 18.07 11.73 -0.05
CA GLU A 181 16.77 11.82 0.61
C GLU A 181 15.66 12.01 -0.43
N LEU A 182 14.58 11.23 -0.32
CA LEU A 182 13.43 11.31 -1.22
C LEU A 182 12.14 11.03 -0.44
N GLU A 183 11.14 11.87 -0.66
CA GLU A 183 9.76 11.65 -0.22
C GLU A 183 8.86 11.40 -1.43
N VAL A 184 8.06 10.34 -1.36
CA VAL A 184 7.09 9.98 -2.40
C VAL A 184 5.73 9.77 -1.76
N ILE A 185 4.72 10.45 -2.28
CA ILE A 185 3.32 10.24 -1.92
C ILE A 185 2.65 9.52 -3.10
N VAL A 186 1.97 8.42 -2.85
CA VAL A 186 1.23 7.66 -3.86
C VAL A 186 -0.24 7.68 -3.49
N SER A 187 -1.06 8.32 -4.31
CA SER A 187 -2.51 8.37 -4.12
C SER A 187 -3.21 7.42 -5.11
N PHE A 188 -4.01 6.51 -4.58
CA PHE A 188 -4.92 5.65 -5.35
C PHE A 188 -6.32 6.25 -5.27
N VAL A 189 -6.87 6.64 -6.42
CA VAL A 189 -8.13 7.38 -6.50
C VAL A 189 -8.96 6.95 -7.69
N SER A 190 -10.26 7.24 -7.66
CA SER A 190 -11.17 7.07 -8.79
C SER A 190 -11.89 8.37 -9.14
N SER A 191 -12.14 8.60 -10.43
CA SER A 191 -12.74 9.81 -10.95
C SER A 191 -14.26 9.73 -11.16
N ASP A 192 -14.82 8.54 -11.03
CA ASP A 192 -16.23 8.25 -11.18
C ASP A 192 -16.64 7.08 -10.27
N GLY A 193 -17.92 6.78 -10.18
CA GLY A 193 -18.44 5.71 -9.34
C GLY A 193 -18.42 4.32 -9.99
N GLU A 194 -17.74 4.16 -11.13
CA GLU A 194 -17.68 2.89 -11.85
C GLU A 194 -16.72 1.89 -11.19
N LYS A 195 -16.94 0.60 -11.45
CA LYS A 195 -16.08 -0.47 -10.92
C LYS A 195 -14.71 -0.45 -11.59
N ALA A 196 -13.67 -0.57 -10.78
CA ALA A 196 -12.29 -0.68 -11.24
C ALA A 196 -11.49 -1.66 -10.38
N LEU A 197 -10.42 -2.22 -10.94
CA LEU A 197 -9.41 -2.99 -10.22
C LEU A 197 -8.03 -2.40 -10.52
N CYS A 198 -7.37 -1.91 -9.47
CA CYS A 198 -5.96 -1.57 -9.53
C CYS A 198 -5.13 -2.71 -8.90
N ASN A 199 -4.20 -3.28 -9.67
CA ASN A 199 -3.22 -4.26 -9.21
C ASN A 199 -1.82 -3.65 -9.38
N ALA A 200 -1.43 -2.82 -8.43
CA ALA A 200 -0.20 -2.03 -8.46
C ALA A 200 0.97 -2.75 -7.80
N VAL A 201 2.17 -2.49 -8.29
CA VAL A 201 3.41 -2.89 -7.64
C VAL A 201 4.31 -1.67 -7.43
N ILE A 202 4.87 -1.55 -6.22
CA ILE A 202 5.86 -0.55 -5.86
C ILE A 202 7.09 -1.31 -5.37
N GLU A 203 8.22 -1.14 -6.05
CA GLU A 203 9.50 -1.67 -5.59
C GLU A 203 10.43 -0.53 -5.22
N GLY A 204 11.01 -0.59 -4.02
CA GLY A 204 11.87 0.47 -3.50
C GLY A 204 13.25 -0.04 -3.05
N ASN A 205 14.26 0.80 -3.24
CA ASN A 205 15.59 0.57 -2.69
C ASN A 205 16.09 1.83 -1.99
N ALA A 206 16.33 1.73 -0.68
CA ALA A 206 16.97 2.79 0.10
C ALA A 206 18.46 2.46 0.25
N GLY A 207 19.31 3.19 -0.48
CA GLY A 207 20.76 3.01 -0.46
C GLY A 207 21.40 3.36 0.87
N THR A 208 22.69 3.04 1.00
CA THR A 208 23.45 3.27 2.25
C THR A 208 23.32 4.71 2.76
N SER A 209 22.97 4.84 4.05
CA SER A 209 22.80 6.12 4.75
C SER A 209 21.82 7.08 4.08
N SER A 210 20.89 6.58 3.29
CA SER A 210 19.83 7.35 2.64
C SER A 210 18.58 7.44 3.50
N LYS A 211 17.67 8.34 3.12
CA LYS A 211 16.32 8.41 3.69
C LYS A 211 15.29 8.30 2.58
N LEU A 212 14.41 7.30 2.67
CA LEU A 212 13.25 7.13 1.80
C LEU A 212 11.98 7.18 2.64
N THR A 213 11.10 8.12 2.32
CA THR A 213 9.76 8.20 2.92
C THR A 213 8.72 7.94 1.84
N CYS A 214 7.82 6.99 2.07
CA CYS A 214 6.73 6.65 1.16
C CYS A 214 5.40 6.76 1.91
N THR A 215 4.44 7.51 1.36
CA THR A 215 3.09 7.63 1.92
C THR A 215 2.06 7.16 0.90
N LEU A 216 1.32 6.11 1.21
CA LEU A 216 0.22 5.61 0.41
C LEU A 216 -1.08 6.20 0.95
N ILE A 217 -1.86 6.85 0.09
CA ILE A 217 -3.20 7.38 0.39
C ILE A 217 -4.19 6.66 -0.52
N GLU A 218 -4.95 5.76 0.05
CA GLU A 218 -5.88 4.89 -0.65
C GLU A 218 -7.30 5.41 -0.46
N ARG A 219 -7.80 6.10 -1.48
CA ARG A 219 -9.12 6.72 -1.55
C ARG A 219 -9.84 6.24 -2.80
N GLU A 220 -10.01 4.94 -2.90
CA GLU A 220 -10.73 4.32 -3.99
C GLU A 220 -12.26 4.45 -3.82
N GLY A 221 -12.96 4.38 -4.94
CA GLY A 221 -14.42 4.42 -4.94
C GLY A 221 -15.05 3.21 -4.24
N GLU A 222 -16.32 3.33 -3.84
CA GLU A 222 -17.07 2.30 -3.10
C GLU A 222 -17.27 0.99 -3.87
N GLN A 223 -17.03 0.98 -5.18
CA GLN A 223 -17.10 -0.21 -6.02
C GLN A 223 -15.72 -0.73 -6.44
N ASN A 224 -14.65 -0.01 -6.11
CA ASN A 224 -13.31 -0.30 -6.60
C ASN A 224 -12.56 -1.27 -5.70
N ALA A 225 -11.67 -2.02 -6.33
CA ALA A 225 -10.73 -2.88 -5.65
C ALA A 225 -9.28 -2.42 -5.91
N LEU A 226 -8.46 -2.53 -4.87
CA LEU A 226 -7.03 -2.26 -4.92
C LEU A 226 -6.26 -3.48 -4.40
N ILE A 227 -5.26 -3.90 -5.13
CA ILE A 227 -4.21 -4.79 -4.67
C ILE A 227 -2.91 -4.01 -4.84
N CYS A 228 -2.27 -3.65 -3.74
CA CYS A 228 -0.99 -2.96 -3.75
C CYS A 228 0.08 -3.86 -3.14
N ARG A 229 1.06 -4.26 -3.93
CA ARG A 229 2.24 -4.96 -3.44
C ARG A 229 3.41 -3.99 -3.38
N SER A 230 3.95 -3.81 -2.17
CA SER A 230 5.05 -2.89 -1.89
C SER A 230 6.26 -3.67 -1.36
N LEU A 231 7.38 -3.64 -2.07
CA LEU A 231 8.57 -4.43 -1.81
C LEU A 231 9.76 -3.49 -1.65
N TYR A 232 10.43 -3.51 -0.48
CA TYR A 232 11.54 -2.60 -0.22
C TYR A 232 12.78 -3.34 0.25
N SER A 233 13.95 -2.92 -0.27
CA SER A 233 15.28 -3.29 0.22
C SER A 233 15.93 -2.08 0.85
N ILE A 234 16.38 -2.22 2.10
CA ILE A 234 16.95 -1.13 2.87
C ILE A 234 18.38 -1.48 3.20
N GLU A 235 19.30 -0.61 2.78
CA GLU A 235 20.72 -0.81 2.92
C GLU A 235 21.26 -0.20 4.23
N ARG A 236 22.54 -0.46 4.54
CA ARG A 236 23.20 -0.06 5.77
C ARG A 236 22.98 1.41 6.15
N ASP A 237 22.70 1.66 7.44
CA ASP A 237 22.51 2.97 8.07
C ASP A 237 21.39 3.82 7.43
N ALA A 238 20.52 3.23 6.61
CA ALA A 238 19.42 3.94 5.99
C ALA A 238 18.22 4.07 6.93
N VAL A 239 17.43 5.11 6.69
CA VAL A 239 16.16 5.38 7.38
C VAL A 239 15.01 5.22 6.38
N PHE A 240 14.05 4.39 6.73
CA PHE A 240 12.89 4.12 5.89
C PHE A 240 11.59 4.37 6.65
N HIS A 241 10.72 5.18 6.05
CA HIS A 241 9.37 5.41 6.55
C HIS A 241 8.36 4.96 5.50
N ILE A 242 7.37 4.18 5.91
CA ILE A 242 6.19 3.94 5.10
C ILE A 242 4.93 4.20 5.91
N HIS A 243 4.01 4.94 5.29
CA HIS A 243 2.69 5.26 5.83
C HIS A 243 1.63 4.74 4.88
N THR A 244 0.67 3.95 5.37
CA THR A 244 -0.43 3.40 4.56
C THR A 244 -1.75 3.86 5.15
N HIS A 245 -2.45 4.75 4.45
CA HIS A 245 -3.70 5.34 4.89
C HIS A 245 -4.84 4.88 3.97
N THR A 246 -5.54 3.82 4.38
CA THR A 246 -6.70 3.29 3.65
C THR A 246 -7.97 3.97 4.15
N ILE A 247 -8.41 4.98 3.41
CA ILE A 247 -9.57 5.82 3.75
C ILE A 247 -10.86 5.19 3.21
N SER A 248 -10.83 4.68 1.98
CA SER A 248 -11.99 4.07 1.33
C SER A 248 -11.58 3.08 0.24
N GLY A 249 -12.54 2.26 -0.20
CA GLY A 249 -12.39 1.23 -1.23
C GLY A 249 -13.25 0.01 -0.88
N ASN A 250 -13.89 -0.61 -1.87
CA ASN A 250 -14.75 -1.78 -1.61
C ASN A 250 -13.94 -2.98 -1.11
N TRP A 251 -12.80 -3.21 -1.75
CA TRP A 251 -11.93 -4.31 -1.42
C TRP A 251 -10.47 -3.87 -1.62
N VAL A 252 -9.72 -3.77 -0.53
CA VAL A 252 -8.32 -3.31 -0.55
C VAL A 252 -7.44 -4.38 0.07
N ARG A 253 -6.33 -4.69 -0.60
CA ARG A 253 -5.27 -5.53 -0.06
C ARG A 253 -3.92 -4.89 -0.25
N ASN A 254 -3.18 -4.78 0.86
CA ASN A 254 -1.82 -4.31 0.93
C ASN A 254 -0.89 -5.45 1.34
N ASP A 255 0.07 -5.78 0.49
CA ASP A 255 1.15 -6.72 0.78
C ASP A 255 2.47 -5.93 0.86
N LEU A 256 2.90 -5.57 2.07
CA LEU A 256 4.13 -4.82 2.34
C LEU A 256 5.23 -5.76 2.79
N HIS A 257 6.37 -5.74 2.10
CA HIS A 257 7.52 -6.55 2.41
C HIS A 257 8.78 -5.70 2.46
N ILE A 258 9.47 -5.68 3.60
CA ILE A 258 10.68 -4.89 3.84
C ILE A 258 11.81 -5.81 4.22
N ARG A 259 12.96 -5.66 3.55
CA ARG A 259 14.20 -6.37 3.85
C ARG A 259 15.24 -5.42 4.37
N LEU A 260 15.80 -5.71 5.53
CA LEU A 260 16.86 -4.95 6.14
C LEU A 260 18.19 -5.61 5.79
N ASN A 261 18.79 -5.17 4.66
CA ASN A 261 19.97 -5.77 4.03
C ASN A 261 21.31 -5.17 4.51
N GLY A 262 21.33 -4.48 5.65
CA GLY A 262 22.55 -3.90 6.22
C GLY A 262 22.39 -3.70 7.72
N THR A 263 23.44 -3.23 8.37
CA THR A 263 23.44 -2.89 9.80
C THR A 263 22.96 -1.45 10.03
N GLY A 264 22.46 -1.14 11.22
CA GLY A 264 22.13 0.22 11.64
C GLY A 264 20.88 0.81 10.98
N ILE A 265 20.01 -0.01 10.39
CA ILE A 265 18.81 0.41 9.71
C ILE A 265 17.70 0.75 10.70
N ASN A 266 16.95 1.83 10.41
CA ASN A 266 15.75 2.20 11.12
C ASN A 266 14.56 2.16 10.14
N ALA A 267 13.56 1.31 10.39
CA ALA A 267 12.37 1.15 9.58
C ALA A 267 11.10 1.44 10.38
N PHE A 268 10.27 2.36 9.88
CA PHE A 268 9.02 2.77 10.52
C PHE A 268 7.84 2.49 9.58
N LEU A 269 6.91 1.65 10.06
CA LEU A 269 5.72 1.26 9.33
C LEU A 269 4.49 1.76 10.07
N ASN A 270 3.74 2.67 9.48
CA ASN A 270 2.58 3.26 10.11
C ASN A 270 1.36 3.13 9.20
N GLY A 271 0.21 2.78 9.77
CA GLY A 271 -0.99 2.62 8.97
C GLY A 271 -2.28 2.93 9.72
N ILE A 272 -3.25 3.45 8.98
CA ILE A 272 -4.65 3.53 9.40
C ILE A 272 -5.53 2.86 8.34
N TYR A 273 -6.59 2.20 8.79
CA TYR A 273 -7.57 1.59 7.90
C TYR A 273 -8.97 1.69 8.49
N LEU A 274 -9.94 2.05 7.64
CA LEU A 274 -11.25 2.52 8.06
C LEU A 274 -12.39 1.81 7.32
N PRO A 275 -12.50 0.47 7.42
CA PRO A 275 -13.58 -0.23 6.74
C PRO A 275 -14.94 0.08 7.38
N ARG A 276 -15.89 0.44 6.54
CA ARG A 276 -17.29 0.69 6.88
C ARG A 276 -18.21 0.00 5.87
N GLU A 277 -19.50 0.08 6.07
CA GLU A 277 -20.53 -0.57 5.22
C GLU A 277 -20.23 -2.07 5.01
N SER A 278 -19.82 -2.48 3.83
CA SER A 278 -19.42 -3.86 3.52
C SER A 278 -18.01 -3.94 2.95
N GLN A 279 -17.20 -2.92 3.21
CA GLN A 279 -15.82 -2.82 2.76
C GLN A 279 -14.95 -3.89 3.42
N HIS A 280 -13.91 -4.30 2.69
CA HIS A 280 -12.93 -5.26 3.14
C HIS A 280 -11.52 -4.68 2.95
N ILE A 281 -10.78 -4.52 4.04
CA ILE A 281 -9.40 -4.02 4.01
C ILE A 281 -8.49 -5.06 4.64
N ASP A 282 -7.47 -5.50 3.90
CA ASP A 282 -6.54 -6.57 4.28
C ASP A 282 -5.09 -6.06 4.19
N ASN A 283 -4.43 -5.93 5.34
CA ASN A 283 -3.03 -5.49 5.43
C ASN A 283 -2.15 -6.66 5.84
N HIS A 284 -1.19 -7.00 4.99
CA HIS A 284 -0.11 -7.94 5.27
C HIS A 284 1.21 -7.20 5.31
N THR A 285 1.98 -7.38 6.38
CA THR A 285 3.31 -6.81 6.50
C THR A 285 4.33 -7.90 6.81
N LEU A 286 5.52 -7.80 6.22
CA LEU A 286 6.68 -8.63 6.57
C LEU A 286 7.91 -7.73 6.69
N VAL A 287 8.53 -7.75 7.86
CA VAL A 287 9.83 -7.13 8.10
C VAL A 287 10.87 -8.23 8.32
N ASP A 288 11.80 -8.38 7.36
CA ASP A 288 12.87 -9.37 7.39
C ASP A 288 14.18 -8.73 7.85
N HIS A 289 14.52 -8.95 9.12
CA HIS A 289 15.80 -8.56 9.73
C HIS A 289 16.88 -9.57 9.40
N ARG A 290 17.86 -9.16 8.59
CA ARG A 290 18.94 -10.01 8.08
C ARG A 290 20.29 -9.71 8.73
N HIS A 291 20.48 -8.50 9.24
CA HIS A 291 21.73 -8.00 9.77
C HIS A 291 21.57 -7.42 11.17
N PRO A 292 22.66 -7.35 11.97
CA PRO A 292 22.58 -6.87 13.34
C PRO A 292 22.35 -5.36 13.46
N HIS A 293 21.94 -4.94 14.68
CA HIS A 293 21.75 -3.54 15.07
C HIS A 293 20.69 -2.80 14.24
N CYS A 294 19.63 -3.47 13.82
CA CYS A 294 18.50 -2.86 13.10
C CYS A 294 17.32 -2.65 14.04
N GLU A 295 16.57 -1.58 13.75
CA GLU A 295 15.32 -1.27 14.44
C GLU A 295 14.14 -1.28 13.47
N SER A 296 13.02 -1.86 13.90
CA SER A 296 11.73 -1.70 13.22
C SER A 296 10.64 -1.35 14.21
N ASN A 297 9.79 -0.41 13.83
CA ASN A 297 8.62 -0.01 14.61
C ASN A 297 7.39 0.03 13.72
N GLU A 298 6.42 -0.82 14.03
CA GLU A 298 5.19 -0.94 13.28
C GLU A 298 4.00 -0.54 14.14
N LEU A 299 3.20 0.41 13.66
CA LEU A 299 1.95 0.86 14.28
C LEU A 299 0.83 0.91 13.25
N TYR A 300 -0.12 -0.01 13.35
CA TYR A 300 -1.33 -0.01 12.55
C TYR A 300 -2.57 0.16 13.43
N LYS A 301 -3.47 1.07 13.05
CA LYS A 301 -4.72 1.31 13.76
C LYS A 301 -5.93 1.19 12.84
N GLY A 302 -6.91 0.42 13.27
CA GLY A 302 -8.19 0.21 12.58
C GLY A 302 -9.34 0.88 13.32
N VAL A 303 -10.23 1.55 12.58
CA VAL A 303 -11.54 1.97 13.08
C VAL A 303 -12.59 1.34 12.18
N LEU A 304 -13.38 0.43 12.74
CA LEU A 304 -14.31 -0.39 11.99
C LEU A 304 -15.75 -0.03 12.33
N ASN A 305 -16.55 0.24 11.31
CA ASN A 305 -17.97 0.57 11.48
C ASN A 305 -18.86 -0.33 10.61
N ASP A 306 -20.16 -0.30 10.86
CA ASP A 306 -21.20 -1.05 10.16
C ASP A 306 -20.87 -2.56 10.06
N ARG A 307 -20.74 -3.09 8.85
CA ARG A 307 -20.31 -4.46 8.54
C ARG A 307 -18.91 -4.49 7.94
N GLY A 308 -18.13 -3.43 8.17
CA GLY A 308 -16.75 -3.31 7.72
C GLY A 308 -15.88 -4.46 8.22
N ARG A 309 -15.01 -4.94 7.38
CA ARG A 309 -14.14 -6.07 7.69
C ARG A 309 -12.69 -5.72 7.47
N ALA A 310 -11.87 -6.00 8.47
CA ALA A 310 -10.43 -5.84 8.35
C ALA A 310 -9.66 -7.14 8.61
N VAL A 311 -8.49 -7.22 8.00
CA VAL A 311 -7.45 -8.20 8.31
C VAL A 311 -6.16 -7.45 8.54
N PHE A 312 -5.43 -7.83 9.59
CA PHE A 312 -4.06 -7.42 9.79
C PHE A 312 -3.22 -8.67 10.05
N ASN A 313 -2.29 -8.95 9.17
CA ASN A 313 -1.34 -10.04 9.29
C ASN A 313 0.07 -9.45 9.23
N GLY A 314 0.68 -9.25 10.40
CA GLY A 314 2.00 -8.64 10.50
C GLY A 314 3.03 -9.66 10.96
N LYS A 315 4.11 -9.81 10.20
CA LYS A 315 5.19 -10.74 10.50
C LYS A 315 6.52 -10.02 10.64
N VAL A 316 7.20 -10.27 11.75
CA VAL A 316 8.61 -9.91 11.93
C VAL A 316 9.43 -11.19 11.87
N TYR A 317 10.37 -11.25 10.95
CA TYR A 317 11.29 -12.35 10.77
C TYR A 317 12.71 -11.89 11.14
N VAL A 318 13.33 -12.54 12.13
CA VAL A 318 14.68 -12.19 12.62
C VAL A 318 15.59 -13.35 12.35
N GLN A 319 16.48 -13.18 11.37
CA GLN A 319 17.45 -14.21 10.98
C GLN A 319 18.53 -14.40 12.06
N ILE A 320 19.23 -15.52 12.00
CA ILE A 320 20.21 -15.92 13.04
C ILE A 320 21.33 -14.89 13.22
N ASP A 321 21.74 -14.22 12.14
CA ASP A 321 22.80 -13.21 12.17
C ASP A 321 22.30 -11.82 12.57
N ALA A 322 20.98 -11.62 12.67
CA ALA A 322 20.36 -10.34 13.00
C ALA A 322 20.36 -10.07 14.52
N GLN A 323 21.55 -10.18 15.15
CA GLN A 323 21.72 -9.90 16.56
C GLN A 323 21.52 -8.42 16.90
N LYS A 324 21.13 -8.10 18.15
CA LYS A 324 20.85 -6.72 18.60
C LYS A 324 19.70 -6.04 17.83
N THR A 325 18.81 -6.82 17.24
CA THR A 325 17.56 -6.32 16.66
C THR A 325 16.64 -5.79 17.76
N ASN A 326 16.04 -4.61 17.50
CA ASN A 326 14.91 -4.08 18.25
C ASN A 326 13.70 -4.03 17.30
N ALA A 327 12.68 -4.87 17.53
CA ALA A 327 11.50 -4.92 16.66
C ALA A 327 10.21 -4.82 17.50
N TYR A 328 9.42 -3.80 17.20
CA TYR A 328 8.15 -3.55 17.89
C TYR A 328 7.02 -3.51 16.87
N GLN A 329 5.99 -4.35 17.08
CA GLN A 329 4.81 -4.39 16.24
C GLN A 329 3.57 -4.17 17.09
N ASN A 330 2.73 -3.21 16.72
CA ASN A 330 1.47 -2.92 17.40
C ASN A 330 0.33 -2.77 16.39
N ASN A 331 -0.74 -3.52 16.63
CA ASN A 331 -2.01 -3.37 15.91
C ASN A 331 -3.14 -3.14 16.90
N ALA A 332 -3.81 -2.00 16.81
CA ALA A 332 -4.93 -1.66 17.67
C ALA A 332 -6.19 -1.37 16.85
N ASN A 333 -7.34 -1.84 17.32
CA ASN A 333 -8.61 -1.71 16.62
C ASN A 333 -9.72 -1.22 17.53
N ILE A 334 -10.50 -0.26 17.05
CA ILE A 334 -11.76 0.16 17.66
C ILE A 334 -12.92 -0.32 16.80
N MET A 335 -13.85 -1.04 17.43
CA MET A 335 -15.08 -1.51 16.83
C MET A 335 -16.19 -0.51 17.18
N LEU A 336 -16.67 0.25 16.19
CA LEU A 336 -17.79 1.18 16.37
C LEU A 336 -19.16 0.51 16.21
N SER A 337 -19.19 -0.68 15.62
CA SER A 337 -20.40 -1.49 15.40
C SER A 337 -20.16 -2.94 15.79
N ASP A 338 -21.21 -3.61 16.27
CA ASP A 338 -21.19 -5.03 16.63
C ASP A 338 -21.13 -5.96 15.40
N ASP A 339 -21.55 -5.47 14.23
CA ASP A 339 -21.52 -6.22 12.96
C ASP A 339 -20.19 -6.14 12.23
N ALA A 340 -19.29 -5.24 12.66
CA ALA A 340 -17.93 -5.14 12.12
C ALA A 340 -17.08 -6.33 12.58
N SER A 341 -16.03 -6.66 11.82
CA SER A 341 -15.16 -7.77 12.16
C SER A 341 -13.70 -7.49 11.80
N VAL A 342 -12.79 -7.86 12.69
CA VAL A 342 -11.35 -7.80 12.46
C VAL A 342 -10.68 -9.12 12.75
N TYR A 343 -9.71 -9.50 11.91
CA TYR A 343 -8.86 -10.66 12.09
C TYR A 343 -7.41 -10.18 12.20
N THR A 344 -6.84 -10.27 13.40
CA THR A 344 -5.45 -9.84 13.62
C THR A 344 -4.57 -11.05 13.90
N LYS A 345 -3.42 -11.10 13.21
CA LYS A 345 -2.44 -12.18 13.35
C LYS A 345 -1.03 -11.58 13.37
N PRO A 346 -0.57 -11.04 14.51
CA PRO A 346 0.82 -10.66 14.65
C PRO A 346 1.68 -11.90 14.85
N GLU A 347 2.79 -12.01 14.10
CA GLU A 347 3.71 -13.16 14.14
C GLU A 347 5.15 -12.69 14.36
N LEU A 348 5.87 -13.41 15.23
CA LEU A 348 7.31 -13.25 15.45
C LEU A 348 8.00 -14.59 15.16
N GLU A 349 8.90 -14.60 14.18
CA GLU A 349 9.82 -15.72 13.94
C GLU A 349 11.24 -15.26 14.21
N ILE A 350 11.80 -15.69 15.34
CA ILE A 350 13.07 -15.18 15.84
C ILE A 350 14.07 -16.33 15.95
N TYR A 351 15.17 -16.21 15.23
CA TYR A 351 16.26 -17.18 15.23
C TYR A 351 17.55 -16.64 15.88
N ALA A 352 17.63 -15.34 16.17
CA ALA A 352 18.73 -14.72 16.88
C ALA A 352 18.49 -14.72 18.40
N ASP A 353 19.56 -14.79 19.20
CA ASP A 353 19.48 -14.93 20.67
C ASP A 353 19.42 -13.59 21.40
N ASP A 354 20.16 -12.59 20.94
CA ASP A 354 20.31 -11.30 21.62
C ASP A 354 19.49 -10.20 20.91
N VAL A 355 18.19 -10.19 21.16
CA VAL A 355 17.22 -9.29 20.53
C VAL A 355 16.18 -8.78 21.53
N LYS A 356 15.53 -7.69 21.18
CA LYS A 356 14.36 -7.15 21.86
C LYS A 356 13.20 -7.07 20.86
N CYS A 357 12.33 -8.06 20.88
CA CYS A 357 11.20 -8.13 19.98
C CYS A 357 9.92 -8.26 20.79
N SER A 358 8.91 -7.50 20.40
CA SER A 358 7.58 -7.62 20.97
C SER A 358 6.50 -7.33 19.93
N HIS A 359 5.36 -7.98 20.09
CA HIS A 359 4.15 -7.63 19.36
C HIS A 359 2.98 -7.42 20.32
N GLY A 360 2.05 -6.57 19.92
CA GLY A 360 0.79 -6.35 20.61
C GLY A 360 -0.36 -6.28 19.62
N SER A 361 -1.50 -6.84 20.00
CA SER A 361 -2.74 -6.67 19.26
C SER A 361 -3.87 -6.43 20.25
N THR A 362 -4.64 -5.37 20.02
CA THR A 362 -5.80 -5.04 20.82
C THR A 362 -7.01 -4.81 19.93
N THR A 363 -8.16 -5.30 20.36
CA THR A 363 -9.45 -5.03 19.72
C THR A 363 -10.46 -4.77 20.80
N GLY A 364 -11.13 -3.64 20.72
CA GLY A 364 -12.10 -3.21 21.72
C GLY A 364 -13.10 -2.22 21.15
N GLN A 365 -13.96 -1.71 22.03
CA GLN A 365 -14.88 -0.62 21.77
C GLN A 365 -14.39 0.66 22.43
N LEU A 366 -15.00 1.78 22.13
CA LEU A 366 -14.73 3.04 22.84
C LEU A 366 -15.10 2.88 24.32
N ASP A 367 -14.28 3.49 25.19
CA ASP A 367 -14.51 3.46 26.64
C ASP A 367 -15.76 4.25 27.00
N GLU A 368 -16.80 3.55 27.45
CA GLU A 368 -18.08 4.14 27.86
C GLU A 368 -17.93 5.08 29.07
N GLN A 369 -16.95 4.89 29.94
CA GLN A 369 -16.66 5.83 31.03
C GLN A 369 -16.08 7.13 30.50
N ALA A 370 -15.20 7.06 29.51
CA ALA A 370 -14.68 8.24 28.84
C ALA A 370 -15.79 9.00 28.09
N ILE A 371 -16.68 8.27 27.38
CA ILE A 371 -17.85 8.89 26.72
C ILE A 371 -18.75 9.57 27.76
N PHE A 372 -19.08 8.88 28.86
CA PHE A 372 -19.89 9.47 29.95
C PHE A 372 -19.25 10.73 30.54
N TYR A 373 -17.93 10.71 30.78
CA TYR A 373 -17.20 11.88 31.30
C TYR A 373 -17.27 13.07 30.32
N LEU A 374 -17.07 12.85 29.05
CA LEU A 374 -17.14 13.91 28.02
C LEU A 374 -18.56 14.46 27.91
N ARG A 375 -19.58 13.64 27.97
CA ARG A 375 -21.01 14.05 28.00
C ARG A 375 -21.35 14.87 29.24
N ALA A 376 -20.82 14.50 30.40
CA ALA A 376 -20.99 15.27 31.64
C ALA A 376 -20.31 16.64 31.56
N ARG A 377 -19.40 16.86 30.61
CA ARG A 377 -18.76 18.16 30.30
C ARG A 377 -19.47 18.94 29.20
N GLY A 378 -20.59 18.44 28.69
CA GLY A 378 -21.44 19.15 27.74
C GLY A 378 -21.23 18.74 26.26
N LEU A 379 -20.39 17.75 25.96
CA LEU A 379 -20.31 17.21 24.60
C LEU A 379 -21.53 16.33 24.32
N GLY A 380 -22.09 16.45 23.11
CA GLY A 380 -23.02 15.43 22.60
C GLY A 380 -22.36 14.07 22.45
N GLU A 381 -23.13 12.99 22.47
CA GLU A 381 -22.60 11.64 22.44
C GLU A 381 -21.77 11.38 21.16
N ASP A 382 -22.28 11.79 20.00
CA ASP A 382 -21.56 11.61 18.73
C ASP A 382 -20.21 12.37 18.73
N ASN A 383 -20.19 13.59 19.23
CA ASN A 383 -18.95 14.37 19.35
C ASN A 383 -17.97 13.76 20.34
N ALA A 384 -18.47 13.14 21.43
CA ALA A 384 -17.61 12.45 22.39
C ALA A 384 -16.98 11.20 21.75
N ARG A 385 -17.74 10.43 20.97
CA ARG A 385 -17.24 9.27 20.22
C ARG A 385 -16.20 9.70 19.17
N ARG A 386 -16.49 10.74 18.38
CA ARG A 386 -15.55 11.31 17.40
C ARG A 386 -14.26 11.79 18.05
N LEU A 387 -14.35 12.48 19.19
CA LEU A 387 -13.15 12.95 19.90
C LEU A 387 -12.24 11.82 20.32
N LEU A 388 -12.80 10.73 20.86
CA LEU A 388 -12.03 9.54 21.26
C LEU A 388 -11.42 8.83 20.04
N THR A 389 -12.18 8.72 18.95
CA THR A 389 -11.68 8.17 17.69
C THR A 389 -10.58 9.04 17.11
N THR A 390 -10.73 10.37 17.16
CA THR A 390 -9.68 11.33 16.74
C THR A 390 -8.39 11.09 17.53
N ALA A 391 -8.47 11.06 18.86
CA ALA A 391 -7.31 10.84 19.71
C ALA A 391 -6.60 9.49 19.41
N PHE A 392 -7.39 8.47 19.10
CA PHE A 392 -6.86 7.15 18.73
C PHE A 392 -6.08 7.18 17.40
N ILE A 393 -6.61 7.84 16.37
CA ILE A 393 -5.99 7.92 15.04
C ILE A 393 -4.79 8.86 15.03
N LEU A 394 -4.84 9.97 15.74
CA LEU A 394 -3.79 11.00 15.75
C LEU A 394 -2.42 10.44 16.13
N GLU A 395 -2.33 9.40 16.96
CA GLU A 395 -1.06 8.77 17.30
C GLU A 395 -0.30 8.25 16.05
N VAL A 396 -1.01 7.80 15.02
CA VAL A 396 -0.41 7.39 13.74
C VAL A 396 -0.09 8.60 12.88
N LEU A 397 -1.02 9.56 12.80
CA LEU A 397 -0.85 10.75 11.96
C LEU A 397 0.27 11.67 12.45
N ASP A 398 0.52 11.73 13.77
CA ASP A 398 1.62 12.49 14.35
C ASP A 398 3.02 11.96 13.97
N ARG A 399 3.09 10.78 13.33
CA ARG A 399 4.32 10.22 12.77
C ARG A 399 4.59 10.67 11.32
N LEU A 400 3.64 11.35 10.67
CA LEU A 400 3.85 11.98 9.37
C LEU A 400 4.73 13.22 9.54
N GLU A 401 5.81 13.30 8.76
CA GLU A 401 6.72 14.46 8.80
C GLU A 401 6.20 15.62 7.95
N SER A 402 5.45 15.34 6.89
CA SER A 402 4.89 16.33 5.98
C SER A 402 3.57 16.89 6.53
N GLU A 403 3.58 18.12 7.04
CA GLU A 403 2.39 18.75 7.57
C GLU A 403 1.25 18.90 6.53
N PRO A 404 1.51 19.31 5.26
CA PRO A 404 0.45 19.33 4.25
C PRO A 404 -0.21 17.97 4.00
N VAL A 405 0.58 16.88 4.03
CA VAL A 405 0.05 15.51 3.89
C VAL A 405 -0.80 15.12 5.09
N LYS A 406 -0.33 15.44 6.30
CA LYS A 406 -1.06 15.19 7.54
C LYS A 406 -2.40 15.94 7.57
N GLU A 407 -2.40 17.24 7.27
CA GLU A 407 -3.61 18.05 7.19
C GLU A 407 -4.59 17.49 6.15
N TYR A 408 -4.08 17.08 4.99
CA TYR A 408 -4.91 16.48 3.94
C TYR A 408 -5.57 15.19 4.40
N VAL A 409 -4.82 14.28 5.04
CA VAL A 409 -5.39 13.03 5.57
C VAL A 409 -6.43 13.33 6.65
N VAL A 410 -6.16 14.29 7.56
CA VAL A 410 -7.13 14.74 8.58
C VAL A 410 -8.42 15.24 7.92
N GLU A 411 -8.33 16.07 6.88
CA GLU A 411 -9.50 16.57 6.16
C GLU A 411 -10.28 15.45 5.44
N LEU A 412 -9.59 14.44 4.90
CA LEU A 412 -10.27 13.26 4.37
C LEU A 412 -11.04 12.51 5.46
N LEU A 413 -10.45 12.33 6.63
CA LEU A 413 -11.08 11.65 7.77
C LEU A 413 -12.29 12.42 8.33
N LYS A 414 -12.23 13.75 8.32
CA LYS A 414 -13.39 14.60 8.69
C LYS A 414 -14.54 14.44 7.70
N LYS A 415 -14.26 14.41 6.39
CA LYS A 415 -15.28 14.17 5.35
C LYS A 415 -15.99 12.84 5.51
N GLU A 416 -15.30 11.85 6.07
CA GLU A 416 -15.84 10.53 6.40
C GLU A 416 -16.56 10.48 7.77
N ASP A 417 -16.77 11.63 8.40
CA ASP A 417 -17.47 11.79 9.69
C ASP A 417 -16.79 11.03 10.87
N LEU A 418 -15.50 10.75 10.73
CA LEU A 418 -14.72 10.00 11.72
C LEU A 418 -14.03 10.88 12.75
N LEU A 419 -13.69 12.12 12.38
CA LEU A 419 -13.00 13.07 13.26
C LEU A 419 -13.92 14.22 13.66
N LEU A 420 -13.57 14.83 14.78
CA LEU A 420 -14.19 16.07 15.22
C LEU A 420 -13.65 17.26 14.40
N ASP A 421 -14.53 18.22 14.05
CA ASP A 421 -14.15 19.44 13.35
C ASP A 421 -13.19 20.34 14.16
#